data_9f5aa5eb3f61f92f8c829a448c730811
#
_entry.id   9f5aa5eb3f61f92f8c829a448c730811
#
_cell.length_a   1.000
_cell.length_b   1.000
_cell.length_c   1.000
_cell.angle_alpha   90.00
_cell.angle_beta   90.00
_cell.angle_gamma   90.00
#
_symmetry.space_group_name_H-M   'P 1'
#
loop_
_entity.id
_entity.type
_entity.pdbx_description
1 polymer ?
#
loop_
_entity_poly.entity_id
_entity_poly.type
_entity_poly.pdbx_seq_one_letter_code
_entity_poly.pdbx_strand_id
1 'polypeptide(L)'
;MEPLPTSQGLEVEPPKKGGVGRWWMGVVGLMMLAAGVGIVWMNRVRPPELPVMAPAALELVDGRLMVRGATNQAFTGWMAEQHQDGGLKSHSKVVNGLLSGVSEGWYTNGMVQVREHFVDGVAEGPVVKWYADGTRLSEGTARGGKLEGVFKRWHPNGKLAEEVMLKDGQAHGLSRAWFPSGDLKAEVEMDGGQVVKQQFWKDGQGVGITAASGTQATP
;
A
#
# COMPACT_ATOMS: atom_id res chain seq x y z
N MET A 1 23.41 -37.64 45.85
CA MET A 1 22.44 -37.50 44.74
C MET A 1 21.17 -36.97 45.37
N GLU A 2 21.03 -35.66 45.39
CA GLU A 2 19.80 -34.99 45.85
C GLU A 2 18.88 -34.77 44.66
N PRO A 3 17.57 -34.96 44.80
CA PRO A 3 16.62 -34.72 43.71
C PRO A 3 16.33 -33.21 43.58
N LEU A 4 16.23 -32.76 42.30
CA LEU A 4 15.88 -31.41 41.92
C LEU A 4 14.45 -31.03 42.34
N PRO A 5 14.18 -29.77 42.70
CA PRO A 5 12.86 -29.33 43.11
C PRO A 5 11.92 -29.15 41.85
N THR A 6 10.73 -29.65 42.03
CA THR A 6 9.59 -29.57 41.10
C THR A 6 9.17 -28.10 40.88
N SER A 7 9.02 -27.71 39.59
CA SER A 7 8.52 -26.40 39.23
C SER A 7 7.04 -26.22 39.63
N GLN A 8 6.81 -25.29 40.57
CA GLN A 8 5.45 -24.82 40.87
C GLN A 8 4.96 -23.93 39.73
N GLY A 9 3.82 -24.31 39.15
CA GLY A 9 3.12 -23.53 38.15
C GLY A 9 2.64 -22.21 38.74
N LEU A 10 3.01 -21.11 38.08
CA LEU A 10 2.43 -19.80 38.33
C LEU A 10 1.02 -19.77 37.76
N GLU A 11 0.03 -19.90 38.62
CA GLU A 11 -1.38 -19.68 38.33
C GLU A 11 -1.59 -18.17 38.14
N VAL A 12 -1.81 -17.75 36.89
CA VAL A 12 -2.10 -16.35 36.55
C VAL A 12 -3.59 -16.12 36.80
N GLU A 13 -3.91 -15.42 37.88
CA GLU A 13 -5.29 -14.96 38.11
C GLU A 13 -5.76 -14.03 37.00
N PRO A 14 -7.01 -14.20 36.47
CA PRO A 14 -7.58 -13.29 35.51
C PRO A 14 -7.84 -11.92 36.17
N PRO A 15 -7.72 -10.81 35.40
CA PRO A 15 -7.91 -9.48 35.94
C PRO A 15 -9.35 -9.28 36.44
N LYS A 16 -9.49 -8.80 37.67
CA LYS A 16 -10.77 -8.43 38.30
C LYS A 16 -11.49 -7.40 37.44
N LYS A 17 -12.68 -7.74 36.99
CA LYS A 17 -13.62 -6.81 36.34
C LYS A 17 -13.92 -5.65 37.28
N GLY A 18 -13.33 -4.49 37.01
CA GLY A 18 -13.69 -3.24 37.65
C GLY A 18 -15.14 -2.92 37.35
N GLY A 19 -15.95 -2.82 38.40
CA GLY A 19 -17.36 -2.45 38.30
C GLY A 19 -17.48 -1.02 37.76
N VAL A 20 -17.95 -0.88 36.53
CA VAL A 20 -18.39 0.42 35.99
C VAL A 20 -19.71 0.73 36.67
N GLY A 21 -19.68 1.81 37.45
CA GLY A 21 -20.77 2.19 38.35
C GLY A 21 -22.11 2.29 37.65
N ARG A 22 -23.12 1.77 38.32
CA ARG A 22 -24.55 1.76 38.01
C ARG A 22 -25.22 3.14 37.82
N TRP A 23 -24.45 4.19 37.54
CA TRP A 23 -24.97 5.57 37.46
C TRP A 23 -25.28 6.07 36.05
N TRP A 24 -24.92 5.31 35.00
CA TRP A 24 -25.17 5.71 33.61
C TRP A 24 -26.48 5.15 32.99
N MET A 25 -27.18 4.29 33.70
CA MET A 25 -28.48 3.78 33.22
C MET A 25 -29.69 4.67 33.55
N GLY A 26 -29.48 5.74 34.33
CA GLY A 26 -30.61 6.62 34.75
C GLY A 26 -30.92 7.82 33.83
N VAL A 27 -30.02 8.15 32.88
CA VAL A 27 -30.22 9.36 32.05
C VAL A 27 -30.62 9.07 30.61
N VAL A 28 -30.49 7.83 30.13
CA VAL A 28 -30.90 7.43 28.76
C VAL A 28 -32.36 6.97 28.73
N GLY A 29 -33.00 6.72 29.90
CA GLY A 29 -34.38 6.21 29.99
C GLY A 29 -35.48 7.27 29.89
N LEU A 30 -35.19 8.57 29.91
CA LEU A 30 -36.26 9.61 30.02
C LEU A 30 -36.46 10.47 28.74
N MET A 31 -35.81 10.18 27.64
CA MET A 31 -36.01 10.89 26.36
C MET A 31 -36.62 10.03 25.23
N MET A 32 -37.20 8.87 25.53
CA MET A 32 -37.77 7.96 24.53
C MET A 32 -39.30 7.87 24.56
N LEU A 33 -40.02 8.82 25.20
CA LEU A 33 -41.49 8.74 25.32
C LEU A 33 -42.26 9.87 24.63
N ALA A 34 -41.69 10.61 23.68
CA ALA A 34 -42.41 11.69 23.03
C ALA A 34 -42.32 11.75 21.49
N ALA A 35 -41.88 10.70 20.81
CA ALA A 35 -42.10 10.60 19.37
C ALA A 35 -42.37 9.12 19.02
N GLY A 36 -43.59 8.82 18.60
CA GLY A 36 -44.00 7.50 18.12
C GLY A 36 -43.28 7.09 16.83
N VAL A 37 -41.96 7.00 16.86
CA VAL A 37 -41.13 6.42 15.79
C VAL A 37 -40.78 5.02 16.27
N GLY A 38 -41.48 4.02 15.74
CA GLY A 38 -41.11 2.62 15.90
C GLY A 38 -39.67 2.44 15.49
N ILE A 39 -38.81 2.08 16.46
CA ILE A 39 -37.45 1.61 16.16
C ILE A 39 -37.62 0.28 15.43
N VAL A 40 -37.65 0.34 14.11
CA VAL A 40 -37.44 -0.84 13.29
C VAL A 40 -36.03 -1.33 13.60
N TRP A 41 -35.91 -2.36 14.40
CA TRP A 41 -34.68 -3.14 14.48
C TRP A 41 -34.44 -3.72 13.10
N MET A 42 -33.75 -2.92 12.24
CA MET A 42 -33.13 -3.48 11.04
C MET A 42 -32.13 -4.52 11.55
N ASN A 43 -32.55 -5.77 11.48
CA ASN A 43 -31.68 -6.91 11.59
C ASN A 43 -30.62 -6.72 10.48
N ARG A 44 -29.53 -6.03 10.77
CA ARG A 44 -28.40 -5.91 9.85
C ARG A 44 -27.85 -7.32 9.73
N VAL A 45 -28.36 -8.05 8.75
CA VAL A 45 -27.69 -9.24 8.25
C VAL A 45 -26.30 -8.77 7.88
N ARG A 46 -25.30 -9.13 8.69
CA ARG A 46 -23.90 -8.88 8.32
C ARG A 46 -23.71 -9.55 6.96
N PRO A 47 -23.23 -8.83 5.94
CA PRO A 47 -22.92 -9.50 4.70
C PRO A 47 -21.95 -10.65 5.02
N PRO A 48 -22.08 -11.80 4.35
CA PRO A 48 -21.21 -12.93 4.59
C PRO A 48 -19.75 -12.45 4.47
N GLU A 49 -18.94 -12.79 5.47
CA GLU A 49 -17.51 -12.47 5.42
C GLU A 49 -16.93 -13.19 4.21
N LEU A 50 -16.24 -12.42 3.36
CA LEU A 50 -15.61 -13.00 2.18
C LEU A 50 -14.49 -13.95 2.63
N PRO A 51 -14.32 -15.11 1.95
CA PRO A 51 -13.25 -16.05 2.28
C PRO A 51 -11.88 -15.40 2.13
N VAL A 52 -10.95 -15.79 3.01
CA VAL A 52 -9.54 -15.40 2.94
C VAL A 52 -8.74 -16.60 2.46
N MET A 53 -7.94 -16.42 1.40
CA MET A 53 -7.08 -17.47 0.85
C MET A 53 -5.64 -16.99 0.71
N ALA A 54 -4.69 -17.91 0.94
CA ALA A 54 -3.29 -17.69 0.60
C ALA A 54 -3.08 -17.77 -0.94
N PRO A 55 -2.13 -17.00 -1.50
CA PRO A 55 -1.84 -17.06 -2.94
C PRO A 55 -1.55 -18.46 -3.46
N ALA A 56 -0.92 -19.32 -2.63
CA ALA A 56 -0.63 -20.72 -2.99
C ALA A 56 -1.87 -21.59 -3.23
N ALA A 57 -3.03 -21.20 -2.68
CA ALA A 57 -4.31 -21.88 -2.90
C ALA A 57 -5.00 -21.45 -4.20
N LEU A 58 -4.42 -20.50 -4.92
CA LEU A 58 -4.94 -19.94 -6.15
C LEU A 58 -4.03 -20.29 -7.32
N GLU A 59 -4.58 -20.27 -8.51
CA GLU A 59 -3.85 -20.40 -9.77
C GLU A 59 -4.36 -19.38 -10.79
N LEU A 60 -3.47 -18.92 -11.67
CA LEU A 60 -3.83 -17.98 -12.72
C LEU A 60 -4.21 -18.76 -13.99
N VAL A 61 -5.48 -18.66 -14.39
CA VAL A 61 -6.01 -19.30 -15.61
C VAL A 61 -6.70 -18.20 -16.42
N ASP A 62 -6.29 -18.02 -17.67
CA ASP A 62 -6.82 -17.01 -18.60
C ASP A 62 -6.91 -15.60 -17.98
N GLY A 63 -5.87 -15.21 -17.24
CA GLY A 63 -5.78 -13.91 -16.59
C GLY A 63 -6.64 -13.75 -15.32
N ARG A 64 -7.27 -14.82 -14.83
CA ARG A 64 -8.10 -14.82 -13.62
C ARG A 64 -7.53 -15.75 -12.53
N LEU A 65 -7.63 -15.32 -11.29
CA LEU A 65 -7.31 -16.14 -10.14
C LEU A 65 -8.45 -17.14 -9.90
N MET A 66 -8.12 -18.40 -10.03
CA MET A 66 -9.01 -19.54 -9.83
C MET A 66 -8.63 -20.27 -8.54
N VAL A 67 -9.59 -20.89 -7.89
CA VAL A 67 -9.31 -21.77 -6.74
C VAL A 67 -8.65 -23.03 -7.26
N ARG A 68 -7.45 -23.32 -6.78
CA ARG A 68 -6.67 -24.50 -7.21
C ARG A 68 -7.45 -25.80 -6.97
N GLY A 69 -7.52 -26.62 -8.01
CA GLY A 69 -8.24 -27.91 -7.95
C GLY A 69 -9.76 -27.80 -8.01
N ALA A 70 -10.33 -26.59 -8.13
CA ALA A 70 -11.76 -26.39 -8.39
C ALA A 70 -12.00 -26.13 -9.88
N THR A 71 -12.91 -26.87 -10.48
CA THR A 71 -13.23 -26.72 -11.91
C THR A 71 -13.98 -25.39 -12.14
N ASN A 72 -13.39 -24.49 -12.93
CA ASN A 72 -13.99 -23.22 -13.39
C ASN A 72 -14.51 -22.28 -12.29
N GLN A 73 -13.93 -22.31 -11.09
CA GLN A 73 -14.31 -21.43 -10.00
C GLN A 73 -13.38 -20.23 -9.86
N ALA A 74 -13.78 -19.08 -10.41
CA ALA A 74 -13.09 -17.82 -10.19
C ALA A 74 -13.20 -17.40 -8.71
N PHE A 75 -12.08 -17.02 -8.10
CA PHE A 75 -12.05 -16.65 -6.71
C PHE A 75 -12.70 -15.28 -6.47
N THR A 76 -13.51 -15.19 -5.44
CA THR A 76 -14.02 -13.93 -4.88
C THR A 76 -13.79 -13.96 -3.38
N GLY A 77 -12.97 -13.02 -2.88
CA GLY A 77 -12.58 -13.00 -1.48
C GLY A 77 -11.39 -12.10 -1.21
N TRP A 78 -10.68 -12.40 -0.15
CA TRP A 78 -9.43 -11.76 0.20
C TRP A 78 -8.26 -12.71 -0.05
N MET A 79 -7.29 -12.26 -0.81
CA MET A 79 -6.01 -12.95 -0.94
C MET A 79 -5.06 -12.33 0.09
N ALA A 80 -4.53 -13.15 1.01
CA ALA A 80 -3.62 -12.70 2.05
C ALA A 80 -2.39 -13.61 2.12
N GLU A 81 -1.22 -13.01 2.28
CA GLU A 81 0.05 -13.70 2.47
C GLU A 81 0.67 -13.25 3.79
N GLN A 82 1.35 -14.16 4.48
CA GLN A 82 2.05 -13.88 5.73
C GLN A 82 3.56 -14.02 5.53
N HIS A 83 4.32 -13.25 6.31
CA HIS A 83 5.75 -13.44 6.50
C HIS A 83 6.02 -14.73 7.28
N GLN A 84 7.27 -15.17 7.33
CA GLN A 84 7.67 -16.38 8.08
C GLN A 84 7.43 -16.25 9.59
N ASP A 85 7.42 -15.03 10.12
CA ASP A 85 7.11 -14.72 11.53
C ASP A 85 5.61 -14.66 11.84
N GLY A 86 4.75 -14.87 10.82
CA GLY A 86 3.29 -14.84 10.94
C GLY A 86 2.66 -13.44 10.74
N GLY A 87 3.48 -12.39 10.62
CA GLY A 87 3.00 -11.04 10.30
C GLY A 87 2.38 -10.98 8.91
N LEU A 88 1.41 -10.09 8.71
CA LEU A 88 0.78 -9.88 7.41
C LEU A 88 1.80 -9.30 6.41
N LYS A 89 1.97 -9.96 5.26
CA LYS A 89 2.86 -9.54 4.18
C LYS A 89 2.10 -8.83 3.07
N SER A 90 0.94 -9.35 2.67
CA SER A 90 0.09 -8.71 1.66
C SER A 90 -1.38 -9.04 1.88
N HIS A 91 -2.25 -8.11 1.42
CA HIS A 91 -3.70 -8.26 1.50
C HIS A 91 -4.34 -7.56 0.29
N SER A 92 -5.11 -8.32 -0.47
CA SER A 92 -5.73 -7.83 -1.71
C SER A 92 -7.13 -8.39 -1.84
N LYS A 93 -8.07 -7.55 -2.22
CA LYS A 93 -9.42 -7.98 -2.57
C LYS A 93 -9.44 -8.54 -3.99
N VAL A 94 -10.11 -9.65 -4.16
CA VAL A 94 -10.33 -10.30 -5.47
C VAL A 94 -11.83 -10.44 -5.70
N VAL A 95 -12.29 -10.12 -6.90
CA VAL A 95 -13.69 -10.27 -7.33
C VAL A 95 -13.69 -10.96 -8.68
N ASN A 96 -14.37 -12.10 -8.78
CA ASN A 96 -14.42 -12.90 -10.01
C ASN A 96 -13.02 -13.19 -10.61
N GLY A 97 -12.06 -13.48 -9.75
CA GLY A 97 -10.67 -13.77 -10.14
C GLY A 97 -9.80 -12.56 -10.47
N LEU A 98 -10.31 -11.33 -10.33
CA LEU A 98 -9.58 -10.10 -10.64
C LEU A 98 -9.35 -9.27 -9.37
N LEU A 99 -8.17 -8.65 -9.25
CA LEU A 99 -7.90 -7.70 -8.17
C LEU A 99 -8.90 -6.53 -8.25
N SER A 100 -9.46 -6.14 -7.11
CA SER A 100 -10.49 -5.09 -7.04
C SER A 100 -10.40 -4.32 -5.74
N GLY A 101 -10.29 -2.99 -5.82
CA GLY A 101 -10.13 -2.12 -4.66
C GLY A 101 -8.68 -2.00 -4.22
N VAL A 102 -8.46 -1.73 -2.92
CA VAL A 102 -7.13 -1.50 -2.35
C VAL A 102 -6.38 -2.81 -2.18
N SER A 103 -5.13 -2.83 -2.61
CA SER A 103 -4.12 -3.84 -2.34
C SER A 103 -3.01 -3.22 -1.49
N GLU A 104 -2.64 -3.89 -0.42
CA GLU A 104 -1.63 -3.42 0.51
C GLU A 104 -0.57 -4.50 0.75
N GLY A 105 0.66 -4.06 0.96
CA GLY A 105 1.78 -4.88 1.39
C GLY A 105 2.50 -4.26 2.57
N TRP A 106 3.10 -5.09 3.41
CA TRP A 106 3.79 -4.69 4.63
C TRP A 106 5.19 -5.29 4.71
N TYR A 107 6.07 -4.57 5.36
CA TYR A 107 7.36 -5.08 5.80
C TYR A 107 7.20 -6.03 7.00
N THR A 108 8.24 -6.79 7.32
CA THR A 108 8.27 -7.69 8.50
C THR A 108 8.10 -6.95 9.82
N ASN A 109 8.46 -5.65 9.90
CA ASN A 109 8.22 -4.81 11.07
C ASN A 109 6.78 -4.28 11.19
N GLY A 110 5.85 -4.68 10.30
CA GLY A 110 4.45 -4.27 10.30
C GLY A 110 4.17 -2.91 9.65
N MET A 111 5.19 -2.17 9.21
CA MET A 111 4.99 -0.91 8.48
C MET A 111 4.50 -1.18 7.06
N VAL A 112 3.59 -0.33 6.57
CA VAL A 112 3.10 -0.40 5.19
C VAL A 112 4.28 -0.19 4.23
N GLN A 113 4.41 -1.07 3.25
CA GLN A 113 5.41 -1.01 2.19
C GLN A 113 4.84 -0.40 0.90
N VAL A 114 3.63 -0.82 0.54
CA VAL A 114 2.98 -0.42 -0.70
C VAL A 114 1.47 -0.38 -0.52
N ARG A 115 0.83 0.59 -1.19
CA ARG A 115 -0.63 0.65 -1.37
C ARG A 115 -0.94 1.02 -2.80
N GLU A 116 -1.78 0.22 -3.41
CA GLU A 116 -2.22 0.35 -4.80
C GLU A 116 -3.74 0.17 -4.88
N HIS A 117 -4.33 0.67 -5.93
CA HIS A 117 -5.75 0.48 -6.19
C HIS A 117 -5.96 -0.23 -7.53
N PHE A 118 -6.90 -1.16 -7.58
CA PHE A 118 -7.22 -1.96 -8.75
C PHE A 118 -8.71 -1.87 -9.10
N VAL A 119 -8.99 -1.85 -10.40
CA VAL A 119 -10.33 -2.00 -10.97
C VAL A 119 -10.25 -3.12 -12.00
N ASP A 120 -11.00 -4.19 -11.81
CA ASP A 120 -11.06 -5.35 -12.70
C ASP A 120 -9.67 -5.89 -13.10
N GLY A 121 -8.77 -6.00 -12.13
CA GLY A 121 -7.41 -6.52 -12.30
C GLY A 121 -6.40 -5.50 -12.83
N VAL A 122 -6.83 -4.30 -13.18
CA VAL A 122 -5.97 -3.24 -13.73
C VAL A 122 -5.68 -2.21 -12.64
N ALA A 123 -4.42 -1.80 -12.51
CA ALA A 123 -4.03 -0.74 -11.59
C ALA A 123 -4.66 0.59 -12.03
N GLU A 124 -5.44 1.21 -11.12
CA GLU A 124 -6.19 2.43 -11.40
C GLU A 124 -6.27 3.30 -10.15
N GLY A 125 -5.69 4.50 -10.18
CA GLY A 125 -5.64 5.41 -9.05
C GLY A 125 -4.25 5.51 -8.39
N PRO A 126 -4.18 5.96 -7.13
CA PRO A 126 -2.92 6.24 -6.45
C PRO A 126 -2.10 4.97 -6.20
N VAL A 127 -0.80 5.09 -6.42
CA VAL A 127 0.24 4.09 -6.09
C VAL A 127 1.21 4.78 -5.14
N VAL A 128 1.32 4.28 -3.91
CA VAL A 128 2.20 4.86 -2.89
C VAL A 128 3.06 3.77 -2.29
N LYS A 129 4.37 4.07 -2.13
CA LYS A 129 5.33 3.17 -1.48
C LYS A 129 6.03 3.90 -0.34
N TRP A 130 6.43 3.15 0.67
CA TRP A 130 7.12 3.64 1.85
C TRP A 130 8.39 2.85 2.11
N TYR A 131 9.34 3.45 2.77
CA TYR A 131 10.48 2.79 3.39
C TYR A 131 10.05 2.02 4.64
N ALA A 132 10.91 1.13 5.13
CA ALA A 132 10.64 0.31 6.32
C ALA A 132 10.54 1.12 7.63
N ASP A 133 10.99 2.37 7.65
CA ASP A 133 10.81 3.32 8.75
C ASP A 133 9.50 4.11 8.68
N GLY A 134 8.68 3.88 7.63
CA GLY A 134 7.42 4.56 7.39
C GLY A 134 7.54 5.87 6.61
N THR A 135 8.74 6.35 6.29
CA THR A 135 8.91 7.52 5.43
C THR A 135 8.49 7.20 3.99
N ARG A 136 8.00 8.21 3.26
CA ARG A 136 7.53 8.02 1.89
C ARG A 136 8.70 7.70 0.95
N LEU A 137 8.58 6.61 0.17
CA LEU A 137 9.53 6.25 -0.88
C LEU A 137 9.13 6.83 -2.23
N SER A 138 7.87 6.60 -2.65
CA SER A 138 7.39 7.11 -3.94
C SER A 138 5.87 7.25 -3.96
N GLU A 139 5.39 8.12 -4.85
CA GLU A 139 3.96 8.25 -5.18
C GLU A 139 3.77 8.54 -6.66
N GLY A 140 2.65 8.10 -7.17
CA GLY A 140 2.20 8.34 -8.54
C GLY A 140 0.75 7.95 -8.69
N THR A 141 0.23 8.07 -9.89
CA THR A 141 -1.12 7.65 -10.25
C THR A 141 -1.06 6.67 -11.40
N ALA A 142 -1.71 5.53 -11.25
CA ALA A 142 -1.90 4.57 -12.34
C ALA A 142 -3.21 4.86 -13.07
N ARG A 143 -3.19 4.71 -14.40
CA ARG A 143 -4.35 4.70 -15.28
C ARG A 143 -4.18 3.59 -16.32
N GLY A 144 -5.14 2.70 -16.41
CA GLY A 144 -5.06 1.58 -17.34
C GLY A 144 -3.80 0.71 -17.13
N GLY A 145 -3.32 0.56 -15.89
CA GLY A 145 -2.14 -0.22 -15.55
C GLY A 145 -0.79 0.46 -15.77
N LYS A 146 -0.77 1.73 -16.23
CA LYS A 146 0.45 2.51 -16.46
C LYS A 146 0.49 3.71 -15.53
N LEU A 147 1.68 4.14 -15.11
CA LEU A 147 1.82 5.40 -14.38
C LEU A 147 1.59 6.58 -15.33
N GLU A 148 0.81 7.56 -14.85
CA GLU A 148 0.38 8.74 -15.60
C GLU A 148 0.49 9.99 -14.73
N GLY A 149 0.90 11.13 -15.32
CA GLY A 149 1.06 12.40 -14.63
C GLY A 149 2.35 12.46 -13.83
N VAL A 150 2.32 13.18 -12.71
CA VAL A 150 3.52 13.40 -11.89
C VAL A 150 3.82 12.18 -11.01
N PHE A 151 5.00 11.63 -11.19
CA PHE A 151 5.60 10.63 -10.30
C PHE A 151 6.67 11.29 -9.43
N LYS A 152 6.65 11.02 -8.13
CA LYS A 152 7.64 11.52 -7.16
C LYS A 152 8.32 10.39 -6.42
N ARG A 153 9.59 10.59 -6.11
CA ARG A 153 10.37 9.70 -5.26
C ARG A 153 11.16 10.53 -4.24
N TRP A 154 11.30 10.00 -3.03
CA TRP A 154 12.02 10.63 -1.93
C TRP A 154 13.22 9.81 -1.50
N HIS A 155 14.23 10.48 -1.00
CA HIS A 155 15.35 9.86 -0.31
C HIS A 155 14.92 9.33 1.08
N PRO A 156 15.68 8.40 1.70
CA PRO A 156 15.39 7.94 3.07
C PRO A 156 15.36 9.06 4.11
N ASN A 157 16.03 10.20 3.87
CA ASN A 157 15.98 11.37 4.74
C ASN A 157 14.73 12.24 4.54
N GLY A 158 13.76 11.80 3.73
CA GLY A 158 12.49 12.48 3.46
C GLY A 158 12.56 13.62 2.44
N LYS A 159 13.75 13.97 1.93
CA LYS A 159 13.88 15.00 0.88
C LYS A 159 13.50 14.42 -0.48
N LEU A 160 12.93 15.26 -1.35
CA LEU A 160 12.58 14.88 -2.71
C LEU A 160 13.86 14.40 -3.45
N ALA A 161 13.77 13.24 -4.10
CA ALA A 161 14.86 12.66 -4.88
C ALA A 161 14.61 12.81 -6.37
N GLU A 162 13.33 12.71 -6.78
CA GLU A 162 12.97 12.70 -8.20
C GLU A 162 11.54 13.19 -8.39
N GLU A 163 11.30 13.97 -9.44
CA GLU A 163 9.99 14.31 -9.95
C GLU A 163 10.01 14.11 -11.47
N VAL A 164 9.14 13.24 -11.96
CA VAL A 164 9.07 12.85 -13.37
C VAL A 164 7.64 13.03 -13.85
N MET A 165 7.46 13.71 -14.96
CA MET A 165 6.19 13.72 -15.68
C MET A 165 6.12 12.47 -16.56
N LEU A 166 5.05 11.70 -16.43
CA LEU A 166 4.80 10.48 -17.17
C LEU A 166 3.56 10.63 -18.05
N LYS A 167 3.66 10.11 -19.26
CA LYS A 167 2.55 9.97 -20.19
C LYS A 167 2.60 8.56 -20.77
N ASP A 168 1.51 7.80 -20.68
CA ASP A 168 1.44 6.40 -21.13
C ASP A 168 2.54 5.50 -20.51
N GLY A 169 3.00 5.82 -19.29
CA GLY A 169 4.07 5.11 -18.59
C GLY A 169 5.50 5.50 -19.04
N GLN A 170 5.64 6.47 -19.93
CA GLN A 170 6.94 6.96 -20.43
C GLN A 170 7.20 8.38 -19.92
N ALA A 171 8.46 8.68 -19.64
CA ALA A 171 8.85 10.03 -19.25
C ALA A 171 8.61 11.02 -20.42
N HIS A 172 7.93 12.13 -20.10
CA HIS A 172 7.55 13.16 -21.03
C HIS A 172 7.58 14.54 -20.33
N GLY A 173 8.12 15.56 -21.02
CA GLY A 173 8.29 16.89 -20.44
C GLY A 173 9.47 16.96 -19.46
N LEU A 174 9.42 17.91 -18.53
CA LEU A 174 10.52 18.22 -17.62
C LEU A 174 10.52 17.26 -16.42
N SER A 175 11.66 16.58 -16.25
CA SER A 175 11.96 15.75 -15.08
C SER A 175 13.10 16.37 -14.29
N ARG A 176 13.06 16.23 -12.96
CA ARG A 176 14.06 16.74 -12.04
C ARG A 176 14.53 15.67 -11.08
N ALA A 177 15.80 15.73 -10.72
CA ALA A 177 16.38 14.91 -9.68
C ALA A 177 17.18 15.78 -8.70
N TRP A 178 17.22 15.37 -7.43
CA TRP A 178 17.93 16.07 -6.35
C TRP A 178 18.85 15.13 -5.61
N PHE A 179 19.92 15.68 -5.06
CA PHE A 179 20.80 14.99 -4.13
C PHE A 179 20.12 14.80 -2.76
N PRO A 180 20.62 13.89 -1.89
CA PRO A 180 20.15 13.79 -0.50
C PRO A 180 20.35 15.06 0.32
N SER A 181 21.27 15.95 -0.07
CA SER A 181 21.42 17.31 0.48
C SER A 181 20.18 18.18 0.25
N GLY A 182 19.42 17.90 -0.84
CA GLY A 182 18.33 18.69 -1.36
C GLY A 182 18.70 19.59 -2.54
N ASP A 183 19.98 19.64 -2.90
CA ASP A 183 20.44 20.40 -4.05
C ASP A 183 20.00 19.73 -5.35
N LEU A 184 19.73 20.55 -6.38
CA LEU A 184 19.34 20.05 -7.69
C LEU A 184 20.52 19.25 -8.30
N LYS A 185 20.23 18.04 -8.77
CA LYS A 185 21.18 17.11 -9.38
C LYS A 185 21.06 17.11 -10.90
N ALA A 186 19.83 17.10 -11.42
CA ALA A 186 19.60 17.04 -12.85
C ALA A 186 18.24 17.67 -13.22
N GLU A 187 18.20 18.29 -14.39
CA GLU A 187 16.98 18.57 -15.14
C GLU A 187 17.08 17.90 -16.50
N VAL A 188 16.07 17.17 -16.88
CA VAL A 188 16.01 16.44 -18.15
C VAL A 188 14.65 16.68 -18.78
N GLU A 189 14.67 17.23 -19.98
CA GLU A 189 13.48 17.37 -20.80
C GLU A 189 13.37 16.17 -21.74
N MET A 190 12.22 15.51 -21.73
CA MET A 190 12.00 14.26 -22.46
C MET A 190 10.74 14.37 -23.34
N ASP A 191 10.82 13.72 -24.49
CA ASP A 191 9.66 13.54 -25.37
C ASP A 191 9.58 12.08 -25.82
N GLY A 192 8.46 11.40 -25.54
CA GLY A 192 8.25 10.01 -25.87
C GLY A 192 9.33 9.06 -25.32
N GLY A 193 9.90 9.35 -24.14
CA GLY A 193 10.99 8.60 -23.52
C GLY A 193 12.40 8.93 -24.07
N GLN A 194 12.51 9.87 -25.01
CA GLN A 194 13.81 10.33 -25.54
C GLN A 194 14.25 11.63 -24.87
N VAL A 195 15.55 11.76 -24.59
CA VAL A 195 16.11 12.99 -24.03
C VAL A 195 16.22 14.07 -25.11
N VAL A 196 15.55 15.20 -24.88
CA VAL A 196 15.59 16.39 -25.73
C VAL A 196 16.65 17.37 -25.22
N LYS A 197 16.68 17.58 -23.91
CA LYS A 197 17.64 18.47 -23.25
C LYS A 197 17.97 17.93 -21.88
N GLN A 198 19.23 18.13 -21.44
CA GLN A 198 19.65 17.72 -20.10
C GLN A 198 20.66 18.68 -19.52
N GLN A 199 20.60 18.86 -18.21
CA GLN A 199 21.55 19.64 -17.44
C GLN A 199 21.79 18.94 -16.10
N PHE A 200 23.03 18.95 -15.65
CA PHE A 200 23.44 18.31 -14.41
C PHE A 200 24.16 19.31 -13.49
N TRP A 201 24.12 19.06 -12.20
CA TRP A 201 24.79 19.83 -11.16
C TRP A 201 25.59 18.90 -10.26
N LYS A 202 26.61 19.44 -9.61
CA LYS A 202 27.36 18.75 -8.55
C LYS A 202 26.75 19.13 -7.20
N ASP A 203 26.75 18.18 -6.28
CA ASP A 203 26.28 18.40 -4.92
C ASP A 203 27.11 19.50 -4.22
N GLY A 204 26.44 20.45 -3.56
CA GLY A 204 27.04 21.55 -2.84
C GLY A 204 27.68 22.66 -3.70
N GLN A 205 27.59 22.61 -5.03
CA GLN A 205 28.29 23.58 -5.88
C GLN A 205 27.35 24.62 -6.53
N GLY A 206 26.06 24.41 -6.59
CA GLY A 206 25.07 25.33 -7.19
C GLY A 206 25.31 25.69 -8.67
N VAL A 207 26.35 25.11 -9.29
CA VAL A 207 26.78 25.38 -10.66
C VAL A 207 26.35 24.23 -11.56
N GLY A 208 25.53 24.52 -12.56
CA GLY A 208 25.12 23.56 -13.58
C GLY A 208 26.29 23.15 -14.48
N ILE A 209 26.44 21.84 -14.71
CA ILE A 209 27.34 21.29 -15.71
C ILE A 209 26.47 20.89 -16.89
N THR A 210 26.58 21.61 -17.99
CA THR A 210 25.92 21.22 -19.25
C THR A 210 26.75 20.05 -19.84
N ALA A 211 26.15 18.85 -19.89
CA ALA A 211 26.72 17.79 -20.70
C ALA A 211 26.58 18.22 -22.18
N ALA A 212 27.68 18.44 -22.85
CA ALA A 212 27.65 18.67 -24.28
C ALA A 212 26.97 17.47 -24.95
N SER A 213 25.89 17.72 -25.69
CA SER A 213 25.30 16.74 -26.59
C SER A 213 26.43 16.29 -27.53
N GLY A 214 26.90 15.04 -27.34
CA GLY A 214 27.90 14.45 -28.23
C GLY A 214 27.27 14.33 -29.62
N THR A 215 27.56 15.29 -30.46
CA THR A 215 27.49 15.14 -31.93
C THR A 215 28.51 14.07 -32.26
N GLN A 216 28.06 12.83 -32.44
CA GLN A 216 28.88 11.84 -33.13
C GLN A 216 28.96 12.30 -34.58
N ALA A 217 30.10 12.92 -34.90
CA ALA A 217 30.50 13.04 -36.29
C ALA A 217 30.78 11.62 -36.78
N THR A 218 29.99 11.17 -37.71
CA THR A 218 30.23 9.96 -38.50
C THR A 218 31.31 10.30 -39.52
N PRO A 219 32.33 9.42 -39.75
CA PRO A 219 33.31 9.57 -40.77
C PRO A 219 32.76 9.43 -42.18
#